data_5e9f96ac3bc1074982e3991c7e508a42
#
_entry.id   5e9f96ac3bc1074982e3991c7e508a42
#
_cell.length_a   1.000
_cell.length_b   1.000
_cell.length_c   1.000
_cell.angle_alpha   90.00
_cell.angle_beta   90.00
_cell.angle_gamma   90.00
#
_symmetry.space_group_name_H-M   'P 1'
#
loop_
_entity.id
_entity.type
_entity.pdbx_description
1 polymer ?
#
loop_
_entity_poly.entity_id
_entity_poly.type
_entity_poly.pdbx_seq_one_letter_code
_entity_poly.pdbx_strand_id
1 'polypeptide(L)'
;HTRYDGNCLVNAMAVGLARTDGIFYAKATGVGMPIVYLGSKTGRDGIHGATMASAEFGEGAEEKRPTVQVGDPFAEKLLLEACLEIMALDCVNAIQDMGAAG
;
A
#
# COMPACT_ATOMS: atom_id res chain seq x y z
N HIS A 1 -9.63 -6.83 -24.83
CA HIS A 1 -10.30 -5.85 -25.68
C HIS A 1 -9.26 -4.92 -26.26
N THR A 2 -9.27 -4.72 -27.58
CA THR A 2 -8.26 -3.93 -28.32
C THR A 2 -8.03 -2.51 -27.80
N ARG A 3 -9.02 -1.93 -27.11
CA ARG A 3 -8.89 -0.61 -26.47
C ARG A 3 -7.87 -0.58 -25.32
N TYR A 4 -7.50 -1.74 -24.80
CA TYR A 4 -6.55 -1.87 -23.69
C TYR A 4 -5.19 -2.44 -24.11
N ASP A 5 -4.96 -2.62 -25.40
CA ASP A 5 -3.72 -3.23 -25.91
C ASP A 5 -2.49 -2.36 -25.60
N GLY A 6 -2.67 -1.03 -25.51
CA GLY A 6 -1.61 -0.08 -25.13
C GLY A 6 -1.53 0.24 -23.64
N ASN A 7 -2.53 -0.17 -22.87
CA ASN A 7 -2.57 0.07 -21.42
C ASN A 7 -3.41 -1.00 -20.73
N CYS A 8 -2.74 -2.01 -20.19
CA CYS A 8 -3.38 -3.10 -19.48
C CYS A 8 -3.69 -2.69 -18.05
N LEU A 9 -4.97 -2.57 -17.73
CA LEU A 9 -5.44 -2.37 -16.37
C LEU A 9 -5.76 -3.71 -15.73
N VAL A 10 -5.15 -3.98 -14.58
CA VAL A 10 -5.46 -5.14 -13.74
C VAL A 10 -6.12 -4.63 -12.47
N ASN A 11 -7.34 -5.09 -12.22
CA ASN A 11 -8.07 -4.79 -11.00
C ASN A 11 -8.02 -6.01 -10.09
N ALA A 12 -7.64 -5.80 -8.85
CA ALA A 12 -7.65 -6.82 -7.81
C ALA A 12 -8.63 -6.40 -6.71
N MET A 13 -9.33 -7.38 -6.17
CA MET A 13 -10.24 -7.19 -5.04
C MET A 13 -9.95 -8.25 -4.00
N ALA A 14 -9.77 -7.82 -2.75
CA ALA A 14 -9.71 -8.71 -1.60
C ALA A 14 -11.01 -8.59 -0.79
N VAL A 15 -11.59 -9.72 -0.41
CA VAL A 15 -12.81 -9.79 0.39
C VAL A 15 -12.55 -10.68 1.58
N GLY A 16 -12.92 -10.21 2.78
CA GLY A 16 -12.77 -10.95 4.02
C GLY A 16 -13.91 -10.67 4.97
N LEU A 17 -13.94 -11.44 6.06
CA LEU A 17 -14.87 -11.25 7.17
C LEU A 17 -14.07 -10.82 8.40
N ALA A 18 -14.54 -9.77 9.07
CA ALA A 18 -13.99 -9.31 10.33
C ALA A 18 -15.11 -9.10 11.34
N ARG A 19 -14.79 -9.26 12.61
CA ARG A 19 -15.70 -8.87 13.69
C ARG A 19 -15.76 -7.35 13.77
N THR A 20 -16.91 -6.79 14.05
CA THR A 20 -17.09 -5.33 14.14
C THR A 20 -16.30 -4.69 15.28
N ASP A 21 -16.01 -5.47 16.32
CA ASP A 21 -15.19 -5.07 17.46
C ASP A 21 -13.67 -5.26 17.24
N GLY A 22 -13.28 -5.88 16.13
CA GLY A 22 -11.89 -6.10 15.75
C GLY A 22 -11.41 -5.24 14.58
N ILE A 23 -12.13 -4.17 14.23
CA ILE A 23 -11.75 -3.28 13.13
C ILE A 23 -10.84 -2.16 13.65
N PHE A 24 -9.66 -2.06 13.06
CA PHE A 24 -8.75 -0.95 13.28
C PHE A 24 -9.01 0.15 12.25
N TYR A 25 -9.04 1.38 12.71
CA TYR A 25 -9.26 2.53 11.85
C TYR A 25 -7.94 3.29 11.64
N ALA A 26 -7.78 3.85 10.45
CA ALA A 26 -6.67 4.73 10.10
C ALA A 26 -6.86 6.12 10.71
N LYS A 27 -6.89 6.20 12.03
CA LYS A 27 -7.13 7.44 12.76
C LYS A 27 -6.18 7.55 13.94
N ALA A 28 -5.24 8.48 13.87
CA ALA A 28 -4.38 8.79 15.00
C ALA A 28 -5.21 9.26 16.20
N THR A 29 -5.13 8.50 17.28
CA THR A 29 -5.80 8.78 18.55
C THR A 29 -4.78 8.72 19.69
N GLY A 30 -5.00 9.49 20.74
CA GLY A 30 -4.08 9.52 21.87
C GLY A 30 -2.96 10.56 21.70
N VAL A 31 -3.18 11.75 22.24
CA VAL A 31 -2.18 12.82 22.23
C VAL A 31 -0.93 12.36 23.00
N GLY A 32 0.24 12.47 22.37
CA GLY A 32 1.52 12.06 22.95
C GLY A 32 1.88 10.59 22.76
N MET A 33 1.04 9.78 22.13
CA MET A 33 1.38 8.40 21.80
C MET A 33 2.37 8.34 20.64
N PRO A 34 3.32 7.38 20.66
CA PRO A 34 4.29 7.23 19.59
C PRO A 34 3.63 6.76 18.29
N ILE A 35 4.16 7.25 17.18
CA ILE A 35 3.87 6.73 15.84
C ILE A 35 5.04 5.84 15.45
N VAL A 36 4.75 4.60 15.08
CA VAL A 36 5.75 3.62 14.69
C VAL A 36 5.60 3.33 13.20
N TYR A 37 6.68 3.50 12.47
CA TYR A 37 6.78 3.18 11.06
C TYR A 37 7.40 1.78 10.88
N LEU A 38 6.71 0.91 10.19
CA LEU A 38 7.14 -0.47 9.93
C LEU A 38 7.14 -0.74 8.42
N GLY A 39 8.11 -1.49 7.97
CA GLY A 39 8.16 -1.95 6.59
C GLY A 39 9.57 -2.16 6.07
N SER A 40 9.66 -2.56 4.81
CA SER A 40 10.92 -2.71 4.10
C SER A 40 11.50 -1.36 3.70
N LYS A 41 12.82 -1.34 3.48
CA LYS A 41 13.46 -0.20 2.84
C LYS A 41 12.96 -0.09 1.41
N THR A 42 12.46 1.08 1.04
CA THR A 42 12.09 1.39 -0.32
C THR A 42 13.27 1.97 -1.10
N GLY A 43 13.42 1.55 -2.35
CA GLY A 43 14.36 2.14 -3.29
C GLY A 43 13.80 3.42 -3.92
N ARG A 44 14.50 3.89 -4.94
CA ARG A 44 14.02 5.03 -5.77
C ARG A 44 12.98 4.61 -6.81
N ASP A 45 12.86 3.30 -7.05
CA ASP A 45 11.87 2.76 -7.95
C ASP A 45 10.47 3.00 -7.36
N GLY A 46 9.54 3.45 -8.18
CA GLY A 46 8.16 3.64 -7.79
C GLY A 46 7.85 4.83 -6.89
N ILE A 47 8.78 5.78 -6.70
CA ILE A 47 8.50 7.01 -5.94
C ILE A 47 7.34 7.84 -6.51
N HIS A 48 6.99 7.63 -7.76
CA HIS A 48 5.85 8.26 -8.45
C HIS A 48 4.80 7.23 -8.88
N GLY A 49 4.74 6.07 -8.23
CA GLY A 49 3.88 4.95 -8.64
C GLY A 49 2.40 5.29 -8.79
N ALA A 50 1.87 6.15 -7.93
CA ALA A 50 0.50 6.62 -8.03
C ALA A 50 0.23 7.53 -9.24
N THR A 51 1.24 8.17 -9.75
CA THR A 51 1.14 9.08 -10.89
C THR A 51 0.74 8.33 -12.16
N MET A 52 1.12 7.05 -12.31
CA MET A 52 0.72 6.21 -13.45
C MET A 52 -0.78 5.92 -13.48
N ALA A 53 -1.44 5.86 -12.34
CA ALA A 53 -2.87 5.59 -12.26
C ALA A 53 -3.72 6.78 -12.73
N SER A 54 -3.17 7.99 -12.69
CA SER A 54 -3.87 9.24 -12.99
C SER A 54 -3.34 10.00 -14.20
N ALA A 55 -2.25 9.56 -14.82
CA ALA A 55 -1.66 10.21 -15.98
C ALA A 55 -2.15 9.61 -17.31
N GLU A 56 -2.37 10.46 -18.30
CA GLU A 56 -2.54 10.00 -19.67
C GLU A 56 -1.21 9.45 -20.22
N PHE A 57 -1.28 8.29 -20.87
CA PHE A 57 -0.12 7.66 -21.49
C PHE A 57 0.16 8.32 -22.84
N GLY A 58 1.21 9.15 -22.89
CA GLY A 58 1.75 9.74 -24.10
C GLY A 58 3.09 9.12 -24.52
N GLU A 59 3.59 9.50 -25.68
CA GLU A 59 4.94 9.13 -26.13
C GLU A 59 5.99 9.64 -25.14
N GLY A 60 6.82 8.76 -24.58
CA GLY A 60 7.85 9.10 -23.59
C GLY A 60 7.90 8.14 -22.40
N ALA A 61 7.52 6.88 -22.60
CA ALA A 61 7.44 5.87 -21.53
C ALA A 61 8.80 5.56 -20.85
N GLU A 62 9.93 5.86 -21.48
CA GLU A 62 11.25 5.61 -20.89
C GLU A 62 11.62 6.56 -19.75
N GLU A 63 11.11 7.78 -19.75
CA GLU A 63 11.31 8.74 -18.65
C GLU A 63 10.48 8.41 -17.40
N LYS A 64 9.54 7.48 -17.51
CA LYS A 64 8.62 7.10 -16.43
C LYS A 64 9.06 5.90 -15.60
N ARG A 65 10.30 5.42 -15.74
CA ARG A 65 10.84 4.33 -14.90
C ARG A 65 10.70 4.55 -13.39
N PRO A 66 10.80 5.78 -12.86
CA PRO A 66 10.55 6.02 -11.43
C PRO A 66 9.12 5.71 -10.98
N THR A 67 8.19 5.49 -11.89
CA THR A 67 6.79 5.16 -11.59
C THR A 67 6.53 3.66 -11.46
N VAL A 68 7.49 2.81 -11.82
CA VAL A 68 7.38 1.35 -11.71
C VAL A 68 7.74 0.94 -10.29
N GLN A 69 6.79 0.33 -9.59
CA GLN A 69 7.03 -0.25 -8.27
C GLN A 69 7.59 -1.67 -8.40
N VAL A 70 8.66 -1.94 -7.65
CA VAL A 70 9.18 -3.29 -7.49
C VAL A 70 8.54 -3.89 -6.24
N GLY A 71 7.75 -4.94 -6.41
CA GLY A 71 7.12 -5.66 -5.32
C GLY A 71 8.09 -6.64 -4.66
N ASP A 72 8.00 -6.76 -3.34
CA ASP A 72 8.65 -7.81 -2.56
C ASP A 72 7.58 -8.62 -1.82
N PRO A 73 7.02 -9.66 -2.45
CA PRO A 73 5.90 -10.42 -1.88
C PRO A 73 6.29 -11.17 -0.62
N PHE A 74 7.55 -11.51 -0.43
CA PHE A 74 8.02 -12.16 0.79
C PHE A 74 8.02 -11.18 1.98
N ALA A 75 8.61 -10.00 1.82
CA ALA A 75 8.61 -8.98 2.85
C ALA A 75 7.19 -8.50 3.17
N GLU A 76 6.35 -8.38 2.15
CA GLU A 76 4.94 -8.00 2.29
C GLU A 76 4.15 -9.03 3.10
N LYS A 77 4.37 -10.33 2.85
CA LYS A 77 3.78 -11.41 3.65
C LYS A 77 4.19 -11.32 5.12
N LEU A 78 5.49 -11.17 5.39
CA LEU A 78 5.99 -11.04 6.76
C LEU A 78 5.40 -9.82 7.49
N LEU A 79 5.29 -8.70 6.80
CA LEU A 79 4.69 -7.49 7.36
C LEU A 79 3.22 -7.70 7.70
N LEU A 80 2.47 -8.35 6.82
CA LEU A 80 1.07 -8.66 7.03
C LEU A 80 0.88 -9.56 8.26
N GLU A 81 1.64 -10.63 8.37
CA GLU A 81 1.59 -11.56 9.51
C GLU A 81 1.94 -10.86 10.82
N ALA A 82 3.01 -10.07 10.84
CA ALA A 82 3.43 -9.30 12.00
C ALA A 82 2.36 -8.27 12.42
N CYS A 83 1.72 -7.60 11.47
CA CYS A 83 0.63 -6.67 11.75
C CYS A 83 -0.56 -7.38 12.40
N LEU A 84 -0.93 -8.56 11.90
CA LEU A 84 -2.03 -9.33 12.50
C LEU A 84 -1.72 -9.78 13.93
N GLU A 85 -0.46 -10.18 14.21
CA GLU A 85 -0.03 -10.53 15.56
C GLU A 85 -0.07 -9.31 16.50
N ILE A 86 0.44 -8.17 16.07
CA ILE A 86 0.41 -6.92 16.86
C ILE A 86 -1.02 -6.48 17.14
N MET A 87 -1.91 -6.57 16.16
CA MET A 87 -3.32 -6.23 16.32
C MET A 87 -4.01 -7.13 17.38
N ALA A 88 -3.59 -8.38 17.49
CA ALA A 88 -4.12 -9.31 18.49
C ALA A 88 -3.62 -9.03 19.93
N LEU A 89 -2.54 -8.24 20.10
CA LEU A 89 -1.96 -7.92 21.40
C LEU A 89 -2.63 -6.74 22.11
N ASP A 90 -3.61 -6.09 21.50
CA ASP A 90 -4.30 -4.90 22.04
C ASP A 90 -3.36 -3.76 22.46
N CYS A 91 -2.24 -3.63 21.75
CA CYS A 91 -1.22 -2.62 22.03
C CYS A 91 -1.20 -1.47 21.00
N VAL A 92 -2.08 -1.52 20.01
CA VAL A 92 -2.15 -0.56 18.91
C VAL A 92 -3.53 0.10 18.87
N ASN A 93 -3.56 1.43 18.87
CA ASN A 93 -4.80 2.18 18.78
C ASN A 93 -5.31 2.38 17.36
N ALA A 94 -4.41 2.44 16.41
CA ALA A 94 -4.72 2.65 15.00
C ALA A 94 -3.61 2.08 14.13
N ILE A 95 -3.95 1.70 12.91
CA ILE A 95 -3.01 1.20 11.91
C ILE A 95 -3.44 1.69 10.54
N GLN A 96 -2.47 2.06 9.72
CA GLN A 96 -2.69 2.48 8.34
C GLN A 96 -1.53 2.02 7.48
N ASP A 97 -1.85 1.52 6.29
CA ASP A 97 -0.85 1.32 5.26
C ASP A 97 -0.37 2.66 4.70
N MET A 98 0.87 2.69 4.25
CA MET A 98 1.42 3.85 3.56
C MET A 98 1.23 3.66 2.06
N GLY A 99 0.14 4.23 1.58
CA GLY A 99 -0.20 4.23 0.16
C GLY A 99 0.20 5.51 -0.55
N ALA A 100 -0.17 5.58 -1.82
CA ALA A 100 0.13 6.70 -2.71
C ALA A 100 -0.53 8.03 -2.29
N ALA A 101 -1.51 7.99 -1.45
CA ALA A 101 -2.27 9.15 -1.00
C ALA A 101 -2.01 9.52 0.47
N GLY A 102 -1.04 8.91 1.12
CA GLY A 102 -0.80 9.31 2.50
C GLY A 102 -0.17 8.66 3.43
#